data_08378777423655e598ded496ff3a6e1a
#
_entry.id   08378777423655e598ded496ff3a6e1a
#
_cell.length_a   1.000
_cell.length_b   1.000
_cell.length_c   1.000
_cell.angle_alpha   90.00
_cell.angle_beta   90.00
_cell.angle_gamma   90.00
#
_symmetry.space_group_name_H-M   'P 1'
#
loop_
_entity.id
_entity.type
_entity.pdbx_description
1 polymer ?
#
loop_
_entity_poly.entity_id
_entity_poly.type
_entity_poly.pdbx_seq_one_letter_code
_entity_poly.pdbx_strand_id
1 'polypeptide(L)'
;MKSYESKAALNEAIKTNYKKYIDEFTNIPNSLSNKRIQDVDRTPSENISYQLGWITALLNWEKDEIAGQDVFVPAKGYKWNNLGGLYQSFYDDYADLSLEEQINLLNRRVIELCELESSLPDDVLFEPNKRKWATTPAQWPVWK
;
A
#
# COMPACT_ATOMS: atom_id res chain seq x y z
N MET A 1 15.82 8.09 3.99
CA MET A 1 15.07 6.88 4.34
C MET A 1 15.04 6.73 5.85
N LYS A 2 13.85 6.49 6.41
CA LYS A 2 13.75 6.25 7.85
C LYS A 2 14.05 4.78 8.17
N SER A 3 14.84 4.55 9.20
CA SER A 3 14.94 3.26 9.84
C SER A 3 14.17 3.30 11.16
N TYR A 4 13.61 2.18 11.57
CA TYR A 4 12.80 2.08 12.78
C TYR A 4 13.49 1.18 13.78
N GLU A 5 13.47 1.55 15.05
CA GLU A 5 14.19 0.85 16.11
C GLU A 5 13.54 -0.48 16.49
N SER A 6 12.24 -0.64 16.23
CA SER A 6 11.50 -1.84 16.61
C SER A 6 10.25 -2.01 15.76
N LYS A 7 9.65 -3.21 15.81
CA LYS A 7 8.35 -3.46 15.18
C LYS A 7 7.27 -2.56 15.74
N ALA A 8 7.29 -2.30 17.05
CA ALA A 8 6.30 -1.42 17.66
C ALA A 8 6.42 0.00 17.12
N ALA A 9 7.65 0.51 16.95
CA ALA A 9 7.87 1.83 16.37
C ALA A 9 7.41 1.88 14.91
N LEU A 10 7.68 0.85 14.13
CA LEU A 10 7.26 0.75 12.74
C LEU A 10 5.73 0.73 12.63
N ASN A 11 5.08 -0.12 13.41
CA ASN A 11 3.61 -0.20 13.40
C ASN A 11 2.96 1.11 13.84
N GLU A 12 3.51 1.76 14.84
CA GLU A 12 3.00 3.06 15.28
C GLU A 12 3.14 4.12 14.20
N ALA A 13 4.27 4.14 13.49
CA ALA A 13 4.49 5.05 12.37
C ALA A 13 3.48 4.81 11.25
N ILE A 14 3.20 3.55 10.91
CA ILE A 14 2.22 3.20 9.90
C ILE A 14 0.84 3.71 10.30
N LYS A 15 0.41 3.42 11.52
CA LYS A 15 -0.92 3.82 12.02
C LYS A 15 -1.06 5.34 12.06
N THR A 16 -0.06 6.04 12.57
CA THR A 16 -0.07 7.49 12.69
C THR A 16 -0.10 8.16 11.31
N ASN A 17 0.76 7.73 10.40
CA ASN A 17 0.82 8.30 9.07
C ASN A 17 -0.43 7.97 8.25
N TYR A 18 -0.95 6.76 8.40
CA TYR A 18 -2.19 6.37 7.75
C TYR A 18 -3.37 7.22 8.24
N LYS A 19 -3.48 7.45 9.55
CA LYS A 19 -4.56 8.27 10.10
C LYS A 19 -4.52 9.68 9.53
N LYS A 20 -3.35 10.29 9.46
CA LYS A 20 -3.19 11.62 8.84
C LYS A 20 -3.63 11.61 7.39
N TYR A 21 -3.25 10.59 6.66
CA TYR A 21 -3.62 10.44 5.25
C TYR A 21 -5.12 10.28 5.07
N ILE A 22 -5.73 9.32 5.78
CA ILE A 22 -7.14 9.00 5.56
C ILE A 22 -8.09 10.08 6.06
N ASP A 23 -7.69 10.84 7.09
CA ASP A 23 -8.52 11.93 7.60
C ASP A 23 -8.76 13.01 6.54
N GLU A 24 -7.91 13.11 5.54
CA GLU A 24 -8.11 14.03 4.41
C GLU A 24 -9.28 13.62 3.51
N PHE A 25 -9.69 12.36 3.55
CA PHE A 25 -10.71 11.81 2.66
C PHE A 25 -12.05 11.56 3.35
N THR A 26 -12.12 11.53 4.68
CA THR A 26 -13.31 11.09 5.40
C THR A 26 -14.51 12.00 5.23
N ASN A 27 -14.29 13.27 4.90
CA ASN A 27 -15.36 14.26 4.72
C ASN A 27 -15.64 14.57 3.25
N ILE A 28 -15.05 13.82 2.31
CA ILE A 28 -15.29 14.03 0.88
C ILE A 28 -16.56 13.27 0.50
N PRO A 29 -17.60 13.95 -0.05
CA PRO A 29 -18.80 13.25 -0.53
C PRO A 29 -18.47 12.34 -1.69
N ASN A 30 -19.19 11.21 -1.80
CA ASN A 30 -18.98 10.28 -2.90
C ASN A 30 -19.18 10.95 -4.28
N SER A 31 -20.03 11.96 -4.36
CA SER A 31 -20.23 12.72 -5.60
C SER A 31 -18.97 13.41 -6.11
N LEU A 32 -17.98 13.61 -5.25
CA LEU A 32 -16.70 14.25 -5.60
C LEU A 32 -15.56 13.24 -5.74
N SER A 33 -15.85 11.93 -5.59
CA SER A 33 -14.82 10.89 -5.59
C SER A 33 -13.99 10.85 -6.87
N ASN A 34 -14.60 11.20 -8.00
CA ASN A 34 -13.95 11.21 -9.31
C ASN A 34 -13.73 12.62 -9.86
N LYS A 35 -13.86 13.62 -9.01
CA LYS A 35 -13.64 15.00 -9.44
C LYS A 35 -12.15 15.30 -9.50
N ARG A 36 -11.68 15.63 -10.71
CA ARG A 36 -10.30 16.08 -10.90
C ARG A 36 -10.20 17.57 -10.59
N ILE A 37 -9.24 17.90 -9.75
CA ILE A 37 -8.97 19.28 -9.38
C ILE A 37 -7.71 19.75 -10.14
N GLN A 38 -7.72 20.98 -10.62
CA GLN A 38 -6.57 21.53 -11.32
C GLN A 38 -5.32 21.45 -10.46
N ASP A 39 -4.20 21.09 -11.07
CA ASP A 39 -2.89 20.91 -10.42
C ASP A 39 -2.83 19.75 -9.42
N VAL A 40 -3.83 18.86 -9.40
CA VAL A 40 -3.83 17.63 -8.62
C VAL A 40 -3.88 16.44 -9.56
N ASP A 41 -2.90 15.56 -9.48
CA ASP A 41 -2.73 14.48 -10.44
C ASP A 41 -3.82 13.40 -10.35
N ARG A 42 -4.38 13.20 -9.16
CA ARG A 42 -5.34 12.13 -8.92
C ARG A 42 -6.63 12.66 -8.32
N THR A 43 -7.75 12.06 -8.73
CA THR A 43 -9.03 12.23 -8.03
C THR A 43 -8.95 11.57 -6.65
N PRO A 44 -9.86 11.87 -5.71
CA PRO A 44 -9.89 11.15 -4.43
C PRO A 44 -9.95 9.63 -4.60
N SER A 45 -10.81 9.12 -5.51
CA SER A 45 -10.90 7.69 -5.79
C SER A 45 -9.59 7.12 -6.33
N GLU A 46 -8.97 7.81 -7.30
CA GLU A 46 -7.67 7.37 -7.84
C GLU A 46 -6.59 7.35 -6.77
N ASN A 47 -6.58 8.33 -5.87
CA ASN A 47 -5.60 8.40 -4.81
C ASN A 47 -5.69 7.20 -3.87
N ILE A 48 -6.90 6.87 -3.42
CA ILE A 48 -7.11 5.73 -2.54
C ILE A 48 -6.86 4.41 -3.28
N SER A 49 -7.28 4.32 -4.54
CA SER A 49 -7.01 3.14 -5.38
C SER A 49 -5.51 2.88 -5.56
N TYR A 50 -4.72 3.94 -5.69
CA TYR A 50 -3.26 3.84 -5.76
C TYR A 50 -2.70 3.21 -4.47
N GLN A 51 -3.16 3.65 -3.32
CA GLN A 51 -2.72 3.07 -2.05
C GLN A 51 -3.19 1.62 -1.89
N LEU A 52 -4.44 1.34 -2.24
CA LEU A 52 -4.98 -0.02 -2.22
C LEU A 52 -4.19 -0.96 -3.12
N GLY A 53 -3.84 -0.50 -4.32
CA GLY A 53 -3.05 -1.30 -5.26
C GLY A 53 -1.70 -1.68 -4.69
N TRP A 54 -0.97 -0.73 -4.14
CA TRP A 54 0.36 -0.99 -3.61
C TRP A 54 0.34 -1.86 -2.35
N ILE A 55 -0.57 -1.58 -1.41
CA ILE A 55 -0.61 -2.37 -0.17
C ILE A 55 -1.04 -3.81 -0.47
N THR A 56 -1.99 -3.99 -1.37
CA THR A 56 -2.43 -5.33 -1.80
C THR A 56 -1.29 -6.06 -2.51
N ALA A 57 -0.54 -5.37 -3.38
CA ALA A 57 0.61 -5.96 -4.05
C ALA A 57 1.66 -6.44 -3.05
N LEU A 58 1.99 -5.61 -2.05
CA LEU A 58 2.96 -5.98 -1.02
C LEU A 58 2.52 -7.21 -0.24
N LEU A 59 1.26 -7.26 0.18
CA LEU A 59 0.72 -8.41 0.90
C LEU A 59 0.77 -9.68 0.05
N ASN A 60 0.50 -9.57 -1.24
CA ASN A 60 0.57 -10.70 -2.17
C ASN A 60 2.01 -11.15 -2.42
N TRP A 61 2.95 -10.22 -2.54
CA TRP A 61 4.37 -10.59 -2.69
C TRP A 61 4.83 -11.46 -1.51
N GLU A 62 4.51 -11.05 -0.31
CA GLU A 62 4.90 -11.80 0.88
C GLU A 62 4.22 -13.17 0.91
N LYS A 63 2.94 -13.22 0.62
CA LYS A 63 2.18 -14.46 0.58
C LYS A 63 2.77 -15.44 -0.43
N ASP A 64 3.08 -14.95 -1.63
CA ASP A 64 3.63 -15.80 -2.70
C ASP A 64 5.02 -16.30 -2.35
N GLU A 65 5.86 -15.46 -1.77
CA GLU A 65 7.21 -15.86 -1.38
C GLU A 65 7.19 -16.92 -0.29
N ILE A 66 6.36 -16.76 0.73
CA ILE A 66 6.21 -17.76 1.79
C ILE A 66 5.69 -19.09 1.25
N ALA A 67 4.79 -19.04 0.27
CA ALA A 67 4.24 -20.22 -0.37
C ALA A 67 5.20 -20.88 -1.35
N GLY A 68 6.38 -20.30 -1.60
CA GLY A 68 7.36 -20.84 -2.55
C GLY A 68 7.00 -20.60 -3.99
N GLN A 69 6.09 -19.67 -4.25
CA GLN A 69 5.67 -19.31 -5.61
C GLN A 69 6.51 -18.16 -6.16
N ASP A 70 6.51 -18.01 -7.47
CA ASP A 70 7.20 -16.90 -8.11
C ASP A 70 6.59 -15.56 -7.68
N VAL A 71 7.45 -14.59 -7.39
CA VAL A 71 7.04 -13.23 -7.02
C VAL A 71 7.37 -12.29 -8.17
N PHE A 72 6.34 -11.64 -8.69
CA PHE A 72 6.50 -10.67 -9.79
C PHE A 72 6.40 -9.24 -9.22
N VAL A 73 7.49 -8.50 -9.28
CA VAL A 73 7.55 -7.11 -8.79
C VAL A 73 7.77 -6.15 -9.97
N PRO A 74 7.02 -5.05 -10.05
CA PRO A 74 5.96 -4.63 -9.14
C PRO A 74 4.69 -5.47 -9.25
N ALA A 75 4.42 -6.09 -10.41
CA ALA A 75 3.29 -6.98 -10.61
C ALA A 75 3.52 -7.80 -11.89
N LYS A 76 2.80 -8.92 -12.02
CA LYS A 76 2.91 -9.78 -13.19
C LYS A 76 2.52 -8.99 -14.46
N GLY A 77 3.40 -8.99 -15.44
CA GLY A 77 3.19 -8.26 -16.70
C GLY A 77 3.59 -6.80 -16.66
N TYR A 78 4.10 -6.30 -15.53
CA TYR A 78 4.52 -4.91 -15.39
C TYR A 78 5.98 -4.83 -14.94
N LYS A 79 6.66 -3.78 -15.37
CA LYS A 79 8.05 -3.50 -14.99
C LYS A 79 8.13 -2.16 -14.28
N TRP A 80 9.18 -1.96 -13.49
CA TRP A 80 9.39 -0.72 -12.76
C TRP A 80 9.51 0.51 -13.66
N ASN A 81 9.87 0.34 -14.93
CA ASN A 81 9.97 1.44 -15.90
C ASN A 81 8.64 1.71 -16.62
N ASN A 82 7.57 1.01 -16.29
CA ASN A 82 6.24 1.19 -16.89
C ASN A 82 5.15 1.15 -15.84
N LEU A 83 5.20 2.12 -14.92
CA LEU A 83 4.26 2.18 -13.81
C LEU A 83 2.90 2.79 -14.20
N GLY A 84 2.85 3.57 -15.27
CA GLY A 84 1.60 4.20 -15.69
C GLY A 84 0.48 3.20 -15.97
N GLY A 85 0.78 2.10 -16.66
CA GLY A 85 -0.17 1.03 -16.91
C GLY A 85 -0.61 0.33 -15.63
N LEU A 86 0.34 0.11 -14.71
CA LEU A 86 0.03 -0.50 -13.41
C LEU A 86 -0.89 0.41 -12.58
N TYR A 87 -0.63 1.70 -12.53
CA TYR A 87 -1.48 2.64 -11.81
C TYR A 87 -2.89 2.65 -12.39
N GLN A 88 -3.02 2.62 -13.71
CA GLN A 88 -4.33 2.54 -14.34
C GLN A 88 -5.07 1.25 -13.94
N SER A 89 -4.35 0.13 -13.85
CA SER A 89 -4.96 -1.11 -13.38
C SER A 89 -5.45 -1.00 -11.94
N PHE A 90 -4.72 -0.28 -11.08
CA PHE A 90 -5.17 -0.03 -9.71
C PHE A 90 -6.46 0.79 -9.70
N TYR A 91 -6.54 1.82 -10.53
CA TYR A 91 -7.76 2.63 -10.63
C TYR A 91 -8.94 1.80 -11.11
N ASP A 92 -8.73 0.97 -12.12
CA ASP A 92 -9.77 0.12 -12.70
C ASP A 92 -10.26 -0.93 -11.70
N ASP A 93 -9.35 -1.51 -10.91
CA ASP A 93 -9.69 -2.56 -9.94
C ASP A 93 -10.69 -2.08 -8.88
N TYR A 94 -10.65 -0.81 -8.53
CA TYR A 94 -11.46 -0.28 -7.44
C TYR A 94 -12.48 0.77 -7.90
N ALA A 95 -12.62 0.97 -9.21
CA ALA A 95 -13.48 2.02 -9.78
C ALA A 95 -14.96 1.84 -9.44
N ASP A 96 -15.40 0.60 -9.25
CA ASP A 96 -16.82 0.30 -8.96
C ASP A 96 -17.21 0.53 -7.50
N LEU A 97 -16.24 0.77 -6.64
CA LEU A 97 -16.49 1.01 -5.22
C LEU A 97 -16.77 2.49 -4.96
N SER A 98 -17.66 2.77 -4.03
CA SER A 98 -17.82 4.12 -3.51
C SER A 98 -16.57 4.55 -2.75
N LEU A 99 -16.40 5.84 -2.53
CA LEU A 99 -15.27 6.34 -1.75
C LEU A 99 -15.28 5.77 -0.33
N GLU A 100 -16.44 5.66 0.30
CA GLU A 100 -16.59 5.04 1.62
C GLU A 100 -16.15 3.57 1.61
N GLU A 101 -16.57 2.81 0.60
CA GLU A 101 -16.16 1.42 0.45
C GLU A 101 -14.65 1.29 0.23
N GLN A 102 -14.06 2.18 -0.56
CA GLN A 102 -12.61 2.22 -0.77
C GLN A 102 -11.87 2.52 0.53
N ILE A 103 -12.34 3.47 1.32
CA ILE A 103 -11.75 3.82 2.62
C ILE A 103 -11.84 2.62 3.58
N ASN A 104 -13.00 1.97 3.65
CA ASN A 104 -13.19 0.81 4.51
C ASN A 104 -12.27 -0.35 4.11
N LEU A 105 -12.10 -0.58 2.82
CA LEU A 105 -11.19 -1.61 2.32
C LEU A 105 -9.74 -1.28 2.67
N LEU A 106 -9.34 -0.02 2.49
CA LEU A 106 -7.98 0.41 2.83
C LEU A 106 -7.72 0.27 4.33
N ASN A 107 -8.70 0.60 5.18
CA ASN A 107 -8.59 0.38 6.62
C ASN A 107 -8.28 -1.09 6.93
N ARG A 108 -8.97 -2.01 6.29
CA ARG A 108 -8.73 -3.46 6.48
C ARG A 108 -7.34 -3.87 6.01
N ARG A 109 -6.88 -3.34 4.88
CA ARG A 109 -5.55 -3.67 4.34
C ARG A 109 -4.44 -3.16 5.25
N VAL A 110 -4.61 -1.98 5.85
CA VAL A 110 -3.64 -1.44 6.80
C VAL A 110 -3.58 -2.31 8.07
N ILE A 111 -4.72 -2.78 8.56
CA ILE A 111 -4.75 -3.71 9.69
C ILE A 111 -4.02 -5.00 9.35
N GLU A 112 -4.27 -5.57 8.17
CA GLU A 112 -3.58 -6.77 7.70
C GLU A 112 -2.07 -6.55 7.61
N LEU A 113 -1.64 -5.40 7.11
CA LEU A 113 -0.21 -5.04 7.03
C LEU A 113 0.43 -4.99 8.41
N CYS A 114 -0.22 -4.35 9.38
CA CYS A 114 0.28 -4.26 10.75
C CYS A 114 0.33 -5.63 11.42
N GLU A 115 -0.67 -6.47 11.21
CA GLU A 115 -0.69 -7.84 11.72
C GLU A 115 0.46 -8.66 11.11
N LEU A 116 0.68 -8.54 9.81
CA LEU A 116 1.78 -9.21 9.13
C LEU A 116 3.12 -8.79 9.71
N GLU A 117 3.36 -7.49 9.84
CA GLU A 117 4.62 -6.97 10.38
C GLU A 117 4.86 -7.42 11.81
N SER A 118 3.81 -7.47 12.63
CA SER A 118 3.90 -7.94 14.01
C SER A 118 4.24 -9.42 14.11
N SER A 119 3.88 -10.21 13.10
CA SER A 119 4.13 -11.66 13.05
C SER A 119 5.52 -12.01 12.55
N LEU A 120 6.22 -11.08 11.90
CA LEU A 120 7.52 -11.37 11.29
C LEU A 120 8.68 -11.15 12.25
N PRO A 121 9.78 -11.93 12.12
CA PRO A 121 11.00 -11.69 12.89
C PRO A 121 11.62 -10.32 12.53
N ASP A 122 12.34 -9.73 13.48
CA ASP A 122 12.98 -8.44 13.26
C ASP A 122 13.96 -8.45 12.10
N ASP A 123 14.70 -9.54 11.89
CA ASP A 123 15.65 -9.63 10.79
C ASP A 123 14.94 -9.54 9.41
N VAL A 124 13.76 -10.10 9.28
CA VAL A 124 12.98 -10.00 8.04
C VAL A 124 12.60 -8.55 7.74
N LEU A 125 12.23 -7.79 8.78
CA LEU A 125 11.78 -6.41 8.62
C LEU A 125 12.93 -5.41 8.46
N PHE A 126 14.05 -5.63 9.15
CA PHE A 126 15.08 -4.62 9.30
C PHE A 126 16.42 -4.95 8.67
N GLU A 127 16.64 -6.18 8.24
CA GLU A 127 17.86 -6.56 7.53
C GLU A 127 17.60 -6.73 6.05
N PRO A 128 18.57 -6.41 5.18
CA PRO A 128 18.37 -6.53 3.74
C PRO A 128 18.39 -7.99 3.28
N ASN A 129 17.79 -8.24 2.12
CA ASN A 129 17.84 -9.52 1.41
C ASN A 129 17.23 -10.72 2.15
N LYS A 130 16.33 -10.48 3.10
CA LYS A 130 15.58 -11.55 3.77
C LYS A 130 14.34 -12.00 2.99
N ARG A 131 13.94 -11.22 1.99
CA ARG A 131 12.88 -11.53 1.03
C ARG A 131 13.34 -11.15 -0.37
N LYS A 132 12.96 -11.94 -1.36
CA LYS A 132 13.30 -11.64 -2.75
C LYS A 132 12.64 -10.37 -3.25
N TRP A 133 11.43 -10.08 -2.77
CA TRP A 133 10.70 -8.87 -3.17
C TRP A 133 11.15 -7.63 -2.39
N ALA A 134 11.84 -7.79 -1.29
CA ALA A 134 12.29 -6.68 -0.44
C ALA A 134 13.79 -6.82 -0.17
N THR A 135 14.60 -6.19 -1.00
CA THR A 135 16.05 -6.26 -0.89
C THR A 135 16.62 -5.30 0.16
N THR A 136 15.83 -4.31 0.59
CA THR A 136 16.22 -3.36 1.64
C THR A 136 15.05 -3.16 2.61
N PRO A 137 15.33 -2.77 3.87
CA PRO A 137 14.25 -2.47 4.83
C PRO A 137 13.31 -1.35 4.38
N ALA A 138 13.76 -0.47 3.48
CA ALA A 138 12.98 0.65 2.99
C ALA A 138 11.72 0.24 2.23
N GLN A 139 11.66 -1.01 1.79
CA GLN A 139 10.53 -1.50 0.99
C GLN A 139 9.33 -1.90 1.84
N TRP A 140 9.50 -2.07 3.15
CA TRP A 140 8.42 -2.46 4.04
C TRP A 140 7.47 -1.32 4.42
N PRO A 141 7.94 -0.18 4.92
CA PRO A 141 6.99 0.86 5.31
C PRO A 141 6.40 1.54 4.08
N VAL A 142 5.10 1.52 3.97
CA VAL A 142 4.39 2.10 2.83
C VAL A 142 3.92 3.53 3.08
N TRP A 143 3.78 3.95 4.34
CA TRP A 143 3.38 5.31 4.70
C TRP A 143 4.57 6.06 5.27
N LYS A 144 5.10 6.99 4.51
CA LYS A 144 6.29 7.76 4.87
C LYS A 144 5.97 9.23 5.06
#